data_251a20409ffbbc33fcf6c7a8d702857c
#
_entry.id   251a20409ffbbc33fcf6c7a8d702857c
#
_cell.length_a   1.000
_cell.length_b   1.000
_cell.length_c   1.000
_cell.angle_alpha   90.00
_cell.angle_beta   90.00
_cell.angle_gamma   90.00
#
_symmetry.space_group_name_H-M   'P 1'
#
loop_
_entity.id
_entity.type
_entity.pdbx_description
1 polymer ?
#
loop_
_entity_poly.entity_id
_entity_poly.type
_entity_poly.pdbx_seq_one_letter_code
_entity_poly.pdbx_strand_id
1 'polypeptide(L)'
;MTFSKDNLIASSELVDIYRDGDTCIKLFKEGVRKTNPLYEALTHSRVEDTGLRVPVIHELSVIDGRWAIHMDLIEGKTLAEMMKEDPDNMDKYLDDFVNIQLEIHSKQVPKLSKLKDKISRQINSLTEIDDVKKYELLTRLESMPKHVKLCHGNFTPENVIYNEKGI
;
A
#
# COMPACT_ATOMS: atom_id res chain seq x y z
N MET A 1 -24.72 -8.26 -1.15
CA MET A 1 -23.48 -9.06 -1.08
C MET A 1 -23.35 -9.71 0.29
N THR A 2 -22.97 -10.99 0.40
CA THR A 2 -22.78 -11.66 1.69
C THR A 2 -21.29 -11.80 1.94
N PHE A 3 -20.78 -11.17 2.98
CA PHE A 3 -19.39 -11.37 3.41
C PHE A 3 -19.26 -12.72 4.10
N SER A 4 -18.72 -13.71 3.41
CA SER A 4 -18.52 -15.08 3.90
C SER A 4 -17.06 -15.46 3.88
N LYS A 5 -16.71 -16.56 4.54
CA LYS A 5 -15.36 -17.11 4.49
C LYS A 5 -14.95 -17.57 3.09
N ASP A 6 -15.94 -17.91 2.24
CA ASP A 6 -15.70 -18.47 0.91
C ASP A 6 -15.19 -17.40 -0.08
N ASN A 7 -15.51 -16.12 0.15
CA ASN A 7 -15.04 -15.00 -0.67
C ASN A 7 -14.01 -14.10 0.03
N LEU A 8 -13.53 -14.49 1.21
CA LEU A 8 -12.44 -13.81 1.91
C LEU A 8 -11.09 -14.14 1.24
N ILE A 9 -10.42 -13.12 0.69
CA ILE A 9 -9.11 -13.25 0.04
C ILE A 9 -7.98 -13.08 1.05
N ALA A 10 -8.08 -12.06 1.90
CA ALA A 10 -7.06 -11.72 2.88
C ALA A 10 -7.66 -11.06 4.11
N SER A 11 -6.99 -11.18 5.24
CA SER A 11 -7.37 -10.54 6.49
C SER A 11 -6.13 -10.03 7.22
N SER A 12 -6.26 -8.83 7.81
CA SER A 12 -5.24 -8.21 8.65
C SER A 12 -5.88 -7.66 9.93
N GLU A 13 -5.10 -6.99 10.76
CA GLU A 13 -5.60 -6.36 11.98
C GLU A 13 -6.67 -5.27 11.70
N LEU A 14 -6.54 -4.55 10.58
CA LEU A 14 -7.38 -3.37 10.28
C LEU A 14 -8.42 -3.60 9.18
N VAL A 15 -8.20 -4.59 8.30
CA VAL A 15 -9.03 -4.79 7.11
C VAL A 15 -9.21 -6.26 6.77
N ASP A 16 -10.33 -6.56 6.14
CA ASP A 16 -10.62 -7.81 5.45
C ASP A 16 -10.83 -7.50 3.96
N ILE A 17 -10.33 -8.35 3.08
CA ILE A 17 -10.48 -8.19 1.62
C ILE A 17 -11.33 -9.34 1.10
N TYR A 18 -12.42 -9.00 0.44
CA TYR A 18 -13.37 -9.96 -0.12
C TYR A 18 -13.44 -9.86 -1.64
N ARG A 19 -13.56 -11.01 -2.31
CA ARG A 19 -13.84 -11.06 -3.75
C ARG A 19 -15.30 -10.70 -4.02
N ASP A 20 -15.53 -9.92 -5.06
CA ASP A 20 -16.86 -9.57 -5.59
C ASP A 20 -16.83 -9.61 -7.12
N GLY A 21 -16.93 -10.82 -7.70
CA GLY A 21 -16.74 -11.01 -9.13
C GLY A 21 -15.34 -10.67 -9.59
N ASP A 22 -15.23 -9.73 -10.53
CA ASP A 22 -13.95 -9.22 -11.07
C ASP A 22 -13.38 -8.04 -10.24
N THR A 23 -14.01 -7.72 -9.11
CA THR A 23 -13.58 -6.68 -8.18
C THR A 23 -13.28 -7.26 -6.80
N CYS A 24 -12.70 -6.45 -5.93
CA CYS A 24 -12.58 -6.77 -4.52
C CYS A 24 -13.05 -5.61 -3.64
N ILE A 25 -13.47 -5.97 -2.44
CA ILE A 25 -13.91 -5.04 -1.43
C ILE A 25 -12.95 -5.10 -0.25
N LYS A 26 -12.23 -4.02 -0.02
CA LYS A 26 -11.41 -3.82 1.18
C LYS A 26 -12.30 -3.23 2.26
N LEU A 27 -12.75 -4.09 3.18
CA LEU A 27 -13.66 -3.75 4.27
C LEU A 27 -12.87 -3.46 5.54
N PHE A 28 -12.95 -2.24 6.04
CA PHE A 28 -12.28 -1.85 7.28
C PHE A 28 -13.03 -2.41 8.50
N LYS A 29 -12.27 -2.87 9.50
CA LYS A 29 -12.84 -3.42 10.73
C LYS A 29 -13.48 -2.33 11.58
N GLU A 30 -14.35 -2.75 12.48
CA GLU A 30 -15.00 -1.84 13.44
C GLU A 30 -13.94 -1.08 14.25
N GLY A 31 -14.26 0.18 14.58
CA GLY A 31 -13.36 1.05 15.35
C GLY A 31 -12.24 1.71 14.52
N VAL A 32 -12.05 1.33 13.26
CA VAL A 32 -11.09 2.02 12.38
C VAL A 32 -11.59 3.45 12.13
N ARG A 33 -10.73 4.44 12.41
CA ARG A 33 -11.09 5.85 12.23
C ARG A 33 -11.38 6.13 10.76
N LYS A 34 -12.47 6.87 10.47
CA LYS A 34 -12.89 7.23 9.10
C LYS A 34 -11.80 7.92 8.27
N THR A 35 -10.84 8.57 8.94
CA THR A 35 -9.72 9.21 8.27
C THR A 35 -8.80 8.23 7.54
N ASN A 36 -8.74 6.96 7.99
CA ASN A 36 -7.87 5.95 7.40
C ASN A 36 -8.35 5.57 5.99
N PRO A 37 -9.60 5.07 5.79
CA PRO A 37 -10.08 4.74 4.46
C PRO A 37 -10.14 5.93 3.52
N LEU A 38 -10.55 7.11 4.01
CA LEU A 38 -10.58 8.34 3.21
C LEU A 38 -9.18 8.77 2.74
N TYR A 39 -8.19 8.72 3.63
CA TYR A 39 -6.82 9.06 3.30
C TYR A 39 -6.19 8.02 2.36
N GLU A 40 -6.49 6.73 2.58
CA GLU A 40 -6.02 5.65 1.73
C GLU A 40 -6.58 5.80 0.31
N ALA A 41 -7.90 5.97 0.15
CA ALA A 41 -8.53 6.15 -1.14
C ALA A 41 -7.98 7.39 -1.88
N LEU A 42 -7.84 8.52 -1.19
CA LEU A 42 -7.26 9.74 -1.76
C LEU A 42 -5.80 9.54 -2.20
N THR A 43 -5.01 8.84 -1.39
CA THR A 43 -3.60 8.59 -1.69
C THR A 43 -3.47 7.65 -2.89
N HIS A 44 -4.29 6.60 -2.92
CA HIS A 44 -4.32 5.61 -3.99
C HIS A 44 -4.73 6.26 -5.33
N SER A 45 -5.82 7.04 -5.36
CA SER A 45 -6.26 7.76 -6.57
C SER A 45 -5.17 8.69 -7.14
N ARG A 46 -4.38 9.32 -6.28
CA ARG A 46 -3.22 10.13 -6.73
C ARG A 46 -2.12 9.29 -7.38
N VAL A 47 -1.98 8.03 -6.96
CA VAL A 47 -1.02 7.09 -7.57
C VAL A 47 -1.56 6.57 -8.89
N GLU A 48 -2.88 6.30 -9.02
CA GLU A 48 -3.53 5.95 -10.29
C GLU A 48 -3.23 6.98 -11.38
N ASP A 49 -3.28 8.29 -11.06
CA ASP A 49 -2.98 9.40 -11.97
C ASP A 49 -1.55 9.34 -12.55
N THR A 50 -0.65 8.56 -11.97
CA THR A 50 0.75 8.43 -12.47
C THR A 50 0.90 7.46 -13.63
N GLY A 51 -0.14 6.67 -13.92
CA GLY A 51 -0.11 5.60 -14.91
C GLY A 51 0.65 4.34 -14.46
N LEU A 52 0.99 4.22 -13.17
CA LEU A 52 1.44 2.95 -12.60
C LEU A 52 0.32 1.91 -12.66
N ARG A 53 0.67 0.66 -12.88
CA ARG A 53 -0.28 -0.45 -12.85
C ARG A 53 -0.65 -0.78 -11.39
N VAL A 54 -1.74 -0.20 -10.94
CA VAL A 54 -2.33 -0.43 -9.61
C VAL A 54 -3.82 -0.71 -9.78
N PRO A 55 -4.48 -1.41 -8.84
CA PRO A 55 -5.93 -1.58 -8.87
C PRO A 55 -6.64 -0.22 -8.94
N VAL A 56 -7.62 -0.07 -9.81
CA VAL A 56 -8.43 1.16 -9.89
C VAL A 56 -9.48 1.15 -8.78
N ILE A 57 -9.62 2.27 -8.05
CA ILE A 57 -10.69 2.44 -7.08
C ILE A 57 -11.97 2.87 -7.81
N HIS A 58 -13.06 2.13 -7.59
CA HIS A 58 -14.37 2.42 -8.17
C HIS A 58 -15.28 3.17 -7.23
N GLU A 59 -15.25 2.80 -5.93
CA GLU A 59 -16.17 3.38 -4.95
C GLU A 59 -15.58 3.36 -3.54
N LEU A 60 -15.93 4.37 -2.76
CA LEU A 60 -15.74 4.41 -1.32
C LEU A 60 -17.13 4.46 -0.68
N SER A 61 -17.48 3.44 0.11
CA SER A 61 -18.83 3.25 0.66
C SER A 61 -18.80 2.93 2.15
N VAL A 62 -20.00 2.79 2.72
CA VAL A 62 -20.18 2.28 4.08
C VAL A 62 -21.13 1.08 4.02
N ILE A 63 -20.67 -0.07 4.49
CA ILE A 63 -21.40 -1.34 4.52
C ILE A 63 -21.51 -1.80 5.98
N ASP A 64 -22.73 -1.95 6.47
CA ASP A 64 -23.00 -2.34 7.86
C ASP A 64 -22.24 -1.50 8.89
N GLY A 65 -22.18 -0.17 8.65
CA GLY A 65 -21.49 0.78 9.53
C GLY A 65 -19.96 0.80 9.40
N ARG A 66 -19.39 -0.02 8.53
CA ARG A 66 -17.95 -0.11 8.27
C ARG A 66 -17.58 0.52 6.93
N TRP A 67 -16.46 1.20 6.88
CA TRP A 67 -15.94 1.76 5.64
C TRP A 67 -15.45 0.66 4.70
N ALA A 68 -15.68 0.84 3.40
CA ALA A 68 -15.28 -0.09 2.36
C ALA A 68 -14.71 0.66 1.14
N ILE A 69 -13.64 0.13 0.55
CA ILE A 69 -13.09 0.57 -0.73
C ILE A 69 -13.33 -0.55 -1.73
N HIS A 70 -14.03 -0.25 -2.82
CA HIS A 70 -14.26 -1.14 -3.95
C HIS A 70 -13.21 -0.83 -5.00
N MET A 71 -12.48 -1.85 -5.47
CA MET A 71 -11.40 -1.70 -6.44
C MET A 71 -11.28 -2.94 -7.33
N ASP A 72 -10.47 -2.82 -8.38
CA ASP A 72 -10.13 -3.97 -9.23
C ASP A 72 -9.58 -5.12 -8.40
N LEU A 73 -9.98 -6.33 -8.75
CA LEU A 73 -9.29 -7.54 -8.32
C LEU A 73 -8.22 -7.89 -9.36
N ILE A 74 -6.97 -7.77 -8.98
CA ILE A 74 -5.86 -8.21 -9.84
C ILE A 74 -5.67 -9.70 -9.66
N GLU A 75 -6.06 -10.48 -10.66
CA GLU A 75 -5.83 -11.92 -10.69
C GLU A 75 -4.41 -12.23 -11.16
N GLY A 76 -3.80 -13.24 -10.55
CA GLY A 76 -2.44 -13.67 -10.87
C GLY A 76 -1.76 -14.33 -9.69
N LYS A 77 -0.50 -14.71 -9.87
CA LYS A 77 0.37 -15.20 -8.80
C LYS A 77 1.20 -14.04 -8.27
N THR A 78 1.43 -14.04 -6.98
CA THR A 78 2.39 -13.10 -6.40
C THR A 78 3.81 -13.43 -6.87
N LEU A 79 4.67 -12.42 -6.91
CA LEU A 79 6.09 -12.64 -7.23
C LEU A 79 6.75 -13.60 -6.22
N ALA A 80 6.32 -13.57 -4.94
CA ALA A 80 6.78 -14.51 -3.91
C ALA A 80 6.41 -15.96 -4.26
N GLU A 81 5.20 -16.21 -4.77
CA GLU A 81 4.78 -17.54 -5.23
C GLU A 81 5.59 -17.97 -6.46
N MET A 82 5.81 -17.06 -7.42
CA MET A 82 6.61 -17.35 -8.62
C MET A 82 8.05 -17.73 -8.25
N MET A 83 8.70 -16.97 -7.37
CA MET A 83 10.05 -17.25 -6.87
C MET A 83 10.14 -18.61 -6.16
N LYS A 84 9.08 -19.01 -5.47
CA LYS A 84 9.03 -20.29 -4.75
C LYS A 84 8.78 -21.48 -5.69
N GLU A 85 7.91 -21.31 -6.69
CA GLU A 85 7.54 -22.37 -7.62
C GLU A 85 8.61 -22.63 -8.71
N ASP A 86 9.35 -21.58 -9.07
CA ASP A 86 10.34 -21.60 -10.14
C ASP A 86 11.65 -20.93 -9.72
N PRO A 87 12.40 -21.57 -8.80
CA PRO A 87 13.65 -21.03 -8.27
C PRO A 87 14.77 -20.91 -9.31
N ASP A 88 14.69 -21.62 -10.42
CA ASP A 88 15.70 -21.57 -11.48
C ASP A 88 15.69 -20.23 -12.22
N ASN A 89 14.58 -19.50 -12.18
CA ASN A 89 14.42 -18.16 -12.75
C ASN A 89 14.52 -17.03 -11.69
N MET A 90 15.14 -17.27 -10.54
CA MET A 90 15.25 -16.32 -9.44
C MET A 90 15.85 -14.98 -9.87
N ASP A 91 16.93 -14.99 -10.65
CA ASP A 91 17.61 -13.78 -11.11
C ASP A 91 16.66 -12.90 -11.94
N LYS A 92 15.85 -13.51 -12.81
CA LYS A 92 14.84 -12.79 -13.60
C LYS A 92 13.80 -12.13 -12.69
N TYR A 93 13.29 -12.85 -11.67
CA TYR A 93 12.30 -12.30 -10.75
C TYR A 93 12.86 -11.16 -9.89
N LEU A 94 14.13 -11.25 -9.51
CA LEU A 94 14.81 -10.16 -8.80
C LEU A 94 14.99 -8.92 -9.69
N ASP A 95 15.37 -9.11 -10.95
CA ASP A 95 15.48 -8.03 -11.93
C ASP A 95 14.13 -7.34 -12.15
N ASP A 96 13.06 -8.13 -12.33
CA ASP A 96 11.71 -7.60 -12.48
C ASP A 96 11.27 -6.81 -11.23
N PHE A 97 11.54 -7.33 -10.03
CA PHE A 97 11.24 -6.66 -8.76
C PHE A 97 11.96 -5.32 -8.63
N VAL A 98 13.25 -5.29 -8.97
CA VAL A 98 14.05 -4.04 -8.95
C VAL A 98 13.53 -3.05 -10.01
N ASN A 99 13.21 -3.53 -11.21
CA ASN A 99 12.70 -2.68 -12.29
C ASN A 99 11.37 -2.00 -11.91
N ILE A 100 10.43 -2.75 -11.28
CA ILE A 100 9.17 -2.18 -10.76
C ILE A 100 9.47 -1.12 -9.70
N GLN A 101 10.40 -1.38 -8.78
CA GLN A 101 10.77 -0.39 -7.76
C GLN A 101 11.35 0.88 -8.40
N LEU A 102 12.18 0.74 -9.43
CA LEU A 102 12.73 1.86 -10.17
C LEU A 102 11.65 2.63 -10.92
N GLU A 103 10.66 1.93 -11.51
CA GLU A 103 9.51 2.55 -12.14
C GLU A 103 8.70 3.38 -11.13
N ILE A 104 8.38 2.82 -9.96
CA ILE A 104 7.70 3.54 -8.87
C ILE A 104 8.51 4.77 -8.48
N HIS A 105 9.81 4.64 -8.28
CA HIS A 105 10.69 5.74 -7.89
C HIS A 105 10.87 6.81 -8.99
N SER A 106 10.56 6.50 -10.25
CA SER A 106 10.59 7.46 -11.36
C SER A 106 9.42 8.45 -11.31
N LYS A 107 8.33 8.08 -10.62
CA LYS A 107 7.12 8.90 -10.56
C LYS A 107 7.23 9.98 -9.49
N GLN A 108 6.55 11.09 -9.75
CA GLN A 108 6.43 12.21 -8.82
C GLN A 108 4.95 12.48 -8.54
N VAL A 109 4.59 12.54 -7.27
CA VAL A 109 3.22 12.83 -6.82
C VAL A 109 3.27 13.96 -5.78
N PRO A 110 3.36 15.23 -6.22
CA PRO A 110 3.60 16.38 -5.33
C PRO A 110 2.56 16.54 -4.21
N LYS A 111 1.34 16.05 -4.44
CA LYS A 111 0.24 16.13 -3.48
C LYS A 111 0.28 15.06 -2.38
N LEU A 112 1.17 14.08 -2.45
CA LEU A 112 1.34 13.11 -1.38
C LEU A 112 2.07 13.73 -0.19
N SER A 113 1.70 13.27 1.01
CA SER A 113 2.41 13.66 2.23
C SER A 113 3.85 13.17 2.19
N LYS A 114 4.78 14.06 2.50
CA LYS A 114 6.20 13.70 2.58
C LYS A 114 6.43 12.75 3.76
N LEU A 115 7.25 11.73 3.55
CA LEU A 115 7.58 10.75 4.59
C LEU A 115 8.23 11.43 5.81
N LYS A 116 9.11 12.41 5.59
CA LYS A 116 9.72 13.19 6.68
C LYS A 116 8.67 13.88 7.57
N ASP A 117 7.64 14.48 6.97
CA ASP A 117 6.59 15.15 7.74
C ASP A 117 5.77 14.14 8.57
N LYS A 118 5.54 12.94 8.01
CA LYS A 118 4.88 11.85 8.73
C LYS A 118 5.72 11.37 9.92
N ILE A 119 7.01 11.10 9.70
CA ILE A 119 7.93 10.63 10.73
C ILE A 119 8.11 11.72 11.81
N SER A 120 8.25 13.00 11.43
CA SER A 120 8.35 14.11 12.37
C SER A 120 7.13 14.20 13.29
N ARG A 121 5.91 14.07 12.74
CA ARG A 121 4.69 14.02 13.56
C ARG A 121 4.66 12.81 14.50
N GLN A 122 5.11 11.65 14.04
CA GLN A 122 5.20 10.45 14.88
C GLN A 122 6.18 10.64 16.03
N ILE A 123 7.39 11.16 15.77
CA ILE A 123 8.38 11.45 16.83
C ILE A 123 7.79 12.41 17.87
N ASN A 124 7.14 13.50 17.43
CA ASN A 124 6.53 14.46 18.32
C ASN A 124 5.38 13.89 19.17
N SER A 125 4.68 12.86 18.66
CA SER A 125 3.57 12.22 19.38
C SER A 125 4.01 11.15 20.39
N LEU A 126 5.27 10.74 20.40
CA LEU A 126 5.78 9.77 21.38
C LEU A 126 5.74 10.36 22.79
N THR A 127 5.28 9.58 23.74
CA THR A 127 5.23 9.94 25.17
C THR A 127 6.30 9.22 25.99
N GLU A 128 6.88 8.16 25.44
CA GLU A 128 7.82 7.25 26.09
C GLU A 128 9.27 7.75 26.08
N ILE A 129 9.55 8.83 25.35
CA ILE A 129 10.88 9.43 25.23
C ILE A 129 10.85 10.90 25.65
N ASP A 130 11.96 11.36 26.24
CA ASP A 130 12.13 12.75 26.65
C ASP A 130 12.32 13.70 25.45
N ASP A 131 12.20 15.00 25.71
CA ASP A 131 12.30 16.02 24.67
C ASP A 131 13.71 16.15 24.08
N VAL A 132 14.76 15.78 24.82
CA VAL A 132 16.15 15.78 24.32
C VAL A 132 16.29 14.73 23.24
N LYS A 133 15.80 13.51 23.49
CA LYS A 133 15.82 12.41 22.51
C LYS A 133 14.94 12.73 21.30
N LYS A 134 13.77 13.36 21.51
CA LYS A 134 12.94 13.83 20.38
C LYS A 134 13.71 14.80 19.50
N TYR A 135 14.37 15.78 20.10
CA TYR A 135 15.18 16.77 19.40
C TYR A 135 16.32 16.12 18.59
N GLU A 136 17.04 15.18 19.19
CA GLU A 136 18.09 14.42 18.51
C GLU A 136 17.55 13.65 17.29
N LEU A 137 16.41 12.94 17.44
CA LEU A 137 15.77 12.22 16.36
C LEU A 137 15.29 13.14 15.23
N LEU A 138 14.69 14.28 15.57
CA LEU A 138 14.23 15.26 14.58
C LEU A 138 15.42 15.90 13.84
N THR A 139 16.51 16.22 14.55
CA THR A 139 17.74 16.75 13.95
C THR A 139 18.35 15.73 12.97
N ARG A 140 18.42 14.45 13.37
CA ARG A 140 18.88 13.37 12.49
C ARG A 140 17.98 13.21 11.27
N LEU A 141 16.65 13.25 11.46
CA LEU A 141 15.69 13.18 10.36
C LEU A 141 15.86 14.33 9.37
N GLU A 142 16.06 15.56 9.88
CA GLU A 142 16.24 16.74 9.02
C GLU A 142 17.55 16.69 8.23
N SER A 143 18.61 16.10 8.79
CA SER A 143 19.89 15.94 8.11
C SER A 143 19.86 14.92 6.96
N MET A 144 18.86 14.04 6.90
CA MET A 144 18.73 13.06 5.82
C MET A 144 18.45 13.74 4.47
N PRO A 145 18.90 13.17 3.34
CA PRO A 145 18.65 13.71 2.01
C PRO A 145 17.16 13.95 1.74
N LYS A 146 16.86 15.06 1.04
CA LYS A 146 15.49 15.42 0.63
C LYS A 146 15.22 14.86 -0.76
N HIS A 147 14.70 13.64 -0.83
CA HIS A 147 14.23 13.05 -2.09
C HIS A 147 12.71 13.14 -2.20
N VAL A 148 12.21 13.36 -3.42
CA VAL A 148 10.77 13.46 -3.75
C VAL A 148 10.38 12.29 -4.69
N LYS A 149 10.80 11.09 -4.37
CA LYS A 149 10.43 9.88 -5.10
C LYS A 149 9.15 9.29 -4.49
N LEU A 150 8.29 8.77 -5.35
CA LEU A 150 7.18 7.94 -4.89
C LEU A 150 7.74 6.67 -4.25
N CYS A 151 7.24 6.32 -3.07
CA CYS A 151 7.59 5.09 -2.37
C CYS A 151 6.31 4.32 -2.06
N HIS A 152 6.31 3.02 -2.31
CA HIS A 152 5.17 2.13 -2.03
C HIS A 152 4.90 2.00 -0.51
N GLY A 153 5.95 2.01 0.30
CA GLY A 153 5.84 1.92 1.77
C GLY A 153 5.75 0.49 2.32
N ASN A 154 5.35 -0.49 1.50
CA ASN A 154 5.36 -1.91 1.82
C ASN A 154 5.64 -2.72 0.54
N PHE A 155 6.77 -2.42 -0.12
CA PHE A 155 7.16 -3.07 -1.37
C PHE A 155 7.85 -4.40 -1.07
N THR A 156 7.08 -5.48 -1.20
CA THR A 156 7.53 -6.86 -0.98
C THR A 156 7.05 -7.74 -2.13
N PRO A 157 7.68 -8.90 -2.38
CA PRO A 157 7.27 -9.79 -3.47
C PRO A 157 5.81 -10.30 -3.36
N GLU A 158 5.24 -10.34 -2.16
CA GLU A 158 3.83 -10.70 -1.93
C GLU A 158 2.85 -9.63 -2.44
N ASN A 159 3.33 -8.40 -2.62
CA ASN A 159 2.52 -7.26 -3.09
C ASN A 159 2.74 -6.93 -4.57
N VAL A 160 3.43 -7.80 -5.29
CA VAL A 160 3.63 -7.71 -6.74
C VAL A 160 2.95 -8.91 -7.39
N ILE A 161 2.03 -8.65 -8.33
CA ILE A 161 1.24 -9.71 -8.97
C ILE A 161 1.68 -9.88 -10.42
N TYR A 162 1.95 -11.12 -10.78
CA TYR A 162 2.22 -11.59 -12.13
C TYR A 162 0.96 -12.14 -12.76
N ASN A 163 0.61 -11.69 -13.96
CA ASN A 163 -0.47 -12.23 -14.77
C ASN A 163 -0.11 -12.26 -16.27
N GLU A 164 -1.04 -12.68 -17.12
CA GLU A 164 -0.84 -12.74 -18.58
C GLU A 164 -0.52 -11.39 -19.23
N LYS A 165 -0.84 -10.28 -18.58
CA LYS A 165 -0.52 -8.91 -19.04
C LYS A 165 0.86 -8.44 -18.56
N GLY A 166 1.60 -9.32 -17.90
CA GLY A 166 2.87 -9.05 -17.24
C GLY A 166 2.69 -8.67 -15.76
N ILE A 167 3.63 -7.90 -15.24
CA ILE A 167 3.66 -7.45 -13.83
C ILE A 167 2.87 -6.17 -13.71
#